data_469ed83c72df0a01914e9f0df85c2bdf
#
_entry.id   469ed83c72df0a01914e9f0df85c2bdf
#
_cell.length_a   1.000
_cell.length_b   1.000
_cell.length_c   1.000
_cell.angle_alpha   90.00
_cell.angle_beta   90.00
_cell.angle_gamma   90.00
#
_symmetry.space_group_name_H-M   'P 1'
#
loop_
_entity.id
_entity.type
_entity.pdbx_description
1 polymer ?
#
loop_
_entity_poly.entity_id
_entity_poly.type
_entity_poly.pdbx_seq_one_letter_code
_entity_poly.pdbx_strand_id
1 'polypeptide(L)' 'MAQIHALLMISPDSLSMEEVMEELQISRGNASMNLRGLIDWGIVYKEYKPGERKEYFKADQDIDSLARKIAIERSKR' A
#
# COMPACT_ATOMS: atom_id res chain seq x y z
N MET A 1 -6.57 -1.62 -10.33
CA MET A 1 -6.40 -1.46 -8.88
C MET A 1 -5.99 -2.74 -8.18
N ALA A 2 -6.67 -3.85 -8.42
CA ALA A 2 -6.40 -5.09 -7.71
C ALA A 2 -4.97 -5.60 -7.91
N GLN A 3 -4.42 -5.41 -9.10
CA GLN A 3 -3.07 -5.87 -9.41
C GLN A 3 -2.01 -5.14 -8.57
N ILE A 4 -2.15 -3.83 -8.43
CA ILE A 4 -1.21 -3.03 -7.64
C ILE A 4 -1.33 -3.38 -6.17
N HIS A 5 -2.54 -3.51 -5.68
CA HIS A 5 -2.79 -3.88 -4.29
C HIS A 5 -2.18 -5.27 -3.99
N ALA A 6 -2.43 -6.24 -4.86
CA ALA A 6 -1.88 -7.59 -4.69
C ALA A 6 -0.35 -7.56 -4.70
N LEU A 7 0.25 -6.81 -5.61
CA LEU A 7 1.71 -6.71 -5.68
C LEU A 7 2.27 -6.14 -4.39
N LEU A 8 1.67 -5.08 -3.87
CA LEU A 8 2.13 -4.48 -2.62
C LEU A 8 1.91 -5.40 -1.43
N MET A 9 0.85 -6.18 -1.45
CA MET A 9 0.56 -7.13 -0.37
C MET A 9 1.59 -8.25 -0.28
N ILE A 10 2.08 -8.74 -1.42
CA ILE A 10 3.06 -9.82 -1.43
C ILE A 10 4.50 -9.32 -1.31
N SER A 11 4.71 -8.02 -1.48
CA SER A 11 6.06 -7.45 -1.39
C SER A 11 6.46 -7.30 0.08
N PRO A 12 7.66 -7.75 0.45
CA PRO A 12 8.11 -7.62 1.84
C PRO A 12 8.43 -6.19 2.25
N ASP A 13 8.59 -5.31 1.28
CA ASP A 13 9.00 -3.92 1.52
C ASP A 13 8.18 -3.00 0.63
N SER A 14 8.27 -1.69 0.90
CA SER A 14 7.61 -0.71 0.06
C SER A 14 8.23 -0.67 -1.34
N LEU A 15 7.42 -0.30 -2.32
CA LEU A 15 7.85 -0.20 -3.72
C LEU A 15 7.73 1.23 -4.21
N SER A 16 8.71 1.66 -5.02
CA SER A 16 8.64 2.97 -5.66
C SER A 16 7.69 2.93 -6.85
N MET A 17 7.35 4.12 -7.36
CA MET A 17 6.51 4.22 -8.54
C MET A 17 7.11 3.46 -9.71
N GLU A 18 8.42 3.63 -9.93
CA GLU A 18 9.13 2.96 -11.01
C GLU A 18 9.07 1.45 -10.87
N GLU A 19 9.21 0.95 -9.67
CA GLU A 19 9.15 -0.50 -9.41
C GLU A 19 7.76 -1.05 -9.72
N VAL A 20 6.71 -0.33 -9.33
CA VAL A 20 5.35 -0.74 -9.63
C VAL A 20 5.10 -0.76 -11.12
N MET A 21 5.54 0.28 -11.83
CA MET A 21 5.40 0.37 -13.27
C MET A 21 6.11 -0.78 -13.97
N GLU A 22 7.32 -1.10 -13.53
CA GLU A 22 8.12 -2.16 -14.12
C GLU A 22 7.53 -3.54 -13.86
N GLU A 23 7.13 -3.79 -12.64
CA GLU A 23 6.57 -5.10 -12.26
C GLU A 23 5.27 -5.42 -12.99
N LEU A 24 4.42 -4.41 -13.18
CA LEU A 24 3.12 -4.60 -13.80
C LEU A 24 3.11 -4.17 -15.26
N GLN A 25 4.20 -3.59 -15.74
CA GLN A 25 4.34 -3.10 -17.10
C GLN A 25 3.19 -2.15 -17.49
N ILE A 26 2.94 -1.19 -16.62
CA ILE A 26 1.90 -0.18 -16.82
C ILE A 26 2.55 1.20 -16.91
N SER A 27 1.83 2.16 -17.48
CA SER A 27 2.30 3.53 -17.59
C SER A 27 2.31 4.23 -16.24
N ARG A 28 3.09 5.30 -16.14
CA ARG A 28 3.14 6.10 -14.92
C ARG A 28 1.76 6.68 -14.57
N GLY A 29 1.04 7.17 -15.57
CA GLY A 29 -0.30 7.71 -15.36
C GLY A 29 -1.25 6.68 -14.79
N ASN A 30 -1.20 5.46 -15.33
CA ASN A 30 -2.02 4.37 -14.85
C ASN A 30 -1.67 3.98 -13.42
N ALA A 31 -0.37 3.82 -13.14
CA ALA A 31 0.10 3.51 -11.80
C ALA A 31 -0.28 4.58 -10.79
N SER A 32 -0.08 5.85 -11.15
CA SER A 32 -0.39 6.98 -10.28
C SER A 32 -1.87 7.04 -9.93
N MET A 33 -2.72 6.87 -10.95
CA MET A 33 -4.17 6.91 -10.76
C MET A 33 -4.65 5.79 -9.84
N ASN A 34 -4.15 4.59 -10.07
CA ASN A 34 -4.52 3.43 -9.25
C ASN A 34 -4.00 3.56 -7.82
N LEU A 35 -2.76 3.99 -7.65
CA LEU A 35 -2.18 4.18 -6.31
C LEU A 35 -2.93 5.26 -5.54
N ARG A 36 -3.29 6.36 -6.21
CA ARG A 36 -4.05 7.42 -5.56
C ARG A 36 -5.40 6.91 -5.08
N GLY A 37 -6.08 6.11 -5.90
CA GLY A 37 -7.35 5.50 -5.51
C GLY A 37 -7.20 4.59 -4.31
N LEU A 38 -6.16 3.77 -4.28
CA LEU A 38 -5.89 2.88 -3.17
C LEU A 38 -5.56 3.63 -1.89
N ILE A 39 -4.86 4.75 -2.01
CA ILE A 39 -4.55 5.61 -0.86
C ILE A 39 -5.84 6.25 -0.33
N ASP A 40 -6.72 6.69 -1.22
CA ASP A 40 -8.01 7.27 -0.82
C ASP A 40 -8.88 6.25 -0.08
N TRP A 41 -8.78 4.98 -0.46
CA TRP A 41 -9.47 3.90 0.24
C TRP A 41 -8.84 3.54 1.59
N GLY A 42 -7.61 4.03 1.84
CA GLY A 42 -6.91 3.75 3.08
C GLY A 42 -6.25 2.39 3.15
N ILE A 43 -6.08 1.71 2.02
CA ILE A 43 -5.45 0.39 1.97
C ILE A 43 -4.01 0.43 1.50
N VAL A 44 -3.56 1.58 1.02
CA VAL A 44 -2.17 1.81 0.63
C VAL A 44 -1.75 3.16 1.19
N TYR A 45 -0.51 3.28 1.60
CA TYR A 45 0.02 4.55 2.09
C TYR A 45 1.39 4.83 1.49
N LYS A 46 1.73 6.11 1.47
CA LYS A 46 3.03 6.57 1.00
C LYS A 46 4.05 6.49 2.13
N GLU A 47 5.26 6.12 1.77
CA GLU A 47 6.36 6.04 2.70
C GLU A 47 7.56 6.76 2.12
N TYR A 48 8.28 7.51 2.96
CA TYR A 48 9.49 8.22 2.57
C TYR A 48 10.66 7.64 3.33
N LYS A 49 11.70 7.25 2.62
CA LYS A 49 12.90 6.73 3.26
C LYS A 49 13.90 7.85 3.50
N PRO A 50 14.57 7.85 4.65
CA PRO A 50 15.56 8.90 4.95
C PRO A 50 16.66 8.95 3.89
N GLY A 51 16.96 10.16 3.44
CA GLY A 51 18.02 10.37 2.45
C GLY A 51 17.59 10.13 1.01
N GLU A 52 16.35 9.72 0.77
CA GLU A 52 15.85 9.49 -0.57
C GLU A 52 14.69 10.45 -0.87
N ARG A 53 14.63 10.89 -2.12
CA ARG A 53 13.58 11.80 -2.58
C ARG A 53 12.42 11.08 -3.25
N LYS A 54 12.50 9.77 -3.36
CA LYS A 54 11.46 8.97 -4.03
C LYS A 54 10.33 8.66 -3.08
N GLU A 55 9.13 8.62 -3.63
CA GLU A 55 7.97 8.16 -2.92
C GLU A 55 7.88 6.64 -3.02
N TYR A 56 7.66 6.01 -1.90
CA TYR A 56 7.46 4.56 -1.83
C TYR A 56 6.03 4.29 -1.41
N PHE A 57 5.49 3.18 -1.87
CA PHE A 57 4.11 2.80 -1.59
C PHE A 57 4.09 1.44 -0.94
N LYS A 58 3.26 1.29 0.06
CA LYS A 58 3.14 0.05 0.80
C LYS A 58 1.68 -0.22 1.11
N ALA A 59 1.26 -1.47 0.93
CA ALA A 59 -0.08 -1.88 1.29
C ALA A 59 -0.19 -2.02 2.81
N ASP A 60 -1.33 -1.65 3.34
CA ASP A 60 -1.61 -1.85 4.76
C ASP A 60 -1.86 -3.34 4.97
N GLN A 61 -0.86 -4.01 5.51
CA GLN A 61 -0.92 -5.44 5.80
C GLN A 61 -1.25 -5.73 7.26
N ASP A 62 -1.68 -4.71 7.97
CA ASP A 62 -1.87 -4.81 9.42
C ASP A 62 -3.20 -5.49 9.75
N ILE A 63 -3.31 -6.73 9.31
CA ILE A 63 -4.46 -7.57 9.65
C ILE A 63 -4.52 -7.78 11.16
N ASP A 64 -3.36 -7.86 11.80
CA ASP A 64 -3.27 -8.02 13.24
C ASP A 64 -3.85 -6.81 13.97
N SER A 65 -3.58 -5.61 13.49
CA SER A 65 -4.13 -4.39 14.07
C SER A 65 -5.65 -4.36 13.95
N LEU A 66 -6.17 -4.75 12.79
CA LEU A 66 -7.61 -4.82 12.57
C LEU A 66 -8.25 -5.86 13.51
N ALA A 67 -7.63 -7.02 13.61
CA ALA A 67 -8.10 -8.07 14.51
C ALA A 67 -8.07 -7.62 15.97
N ARG A 68 -7.02 -6.89 16.36
CA ARG A 68 -6.91 -6.34 17.72
C ARG A 68 -8.02 -5.32 18.00
N LYS A 69 -8.31 -4.46 17.04
CA LYS A 69 -9.38 -3.48 17.21
C LYS A 69 -10.72 -4.15 17.43
N ILE A 70 -11.02 -5.18 16.68
CA ILE A 70 -12.25 -5.94 16.85
C ILE A 70 -12.28 -6.63 18.19
N ALA A 71 -11.18 -7.26 18.59
CA ALA A 71 -11.09 -7.93 19.89
C ALA A 71 -11.23 -6.96 21.05
N ILE A 72 -10.60 -5.78 20.96
CA ILE A 72 -10.68 -4.76 22.00
C ILE A 72 -12.13 -4.26 22.15
N GLU A 73 -12.79 -4.02 21.03
CA GLU A 73 -14.18 -3.57 21.09
C GLU A 73 -15.09 -4.60 21.74
N ARG A 74 -14.86 -5.87 21.47
CA ARG A 74 -15.64 -6.94 22.09
C ARG A 74 -15.35 -7.08 23.57
N SER A 75 -14.10 -6.88 23.97
CA SER A 75 -13.73 -7.03 25.37
C SER A 75 -14.17 -5.86 26.24
N LYS A 76 -14.61 -4.77 25.65
CA LYS A 76 -15.14 -3.63 26.38
C LYS A 76 -16.59 -3.80 26.85
N ARG A 77 -17.18 -4.89 26.56
CA ARG A 77 -18.56 -5.17 26.99
C ARG A 77 -18.63 -5.79 28.40
#